data_bf91c032869f7832594cdf10eb203df3
#
_entry.id   bf91c032869f7832594cdf10eb203df3
#
_cell.length_a   1.000
_cell.length_b   1.000
_cell.length_c   1.000
_cell.angle_alpha   90.00
_cell.angle_beta   90.00
_cell.angle_gamma   90.00
#
_symmetry.space_group_name_H-M   'P 1'
#
loop_
_entity.id
_entity.type
_entity.pdbx_description
1 polymer ?
#
loop_
_entity_poly.entity_id
_entity_poly.type
_entity_poly.pdbx_seq_one_letter_code
_entity_poly.pdbx_strand_id
1 'polypeptide(L)'
;MNEALQFDEPTQTILGVSSSHASGRKFYPEFVSSKFDLDAYLARIGYTGSRSATIDTLEAVHALHPAAIPFENLNPLLGWLVSLDIEALQAKLVAGGRGGWCFEQNILFRHALDALGFSVTNLAARVLWNAPANTPTGARSHMLLLVNVAGTPYVADVGFGGNVLTRPLRLEPHIAQPTPHEPHRLLPLDNGFVLEFSAGGEWKPLYRFTLEPQFPADYEVSNWYLCHHPRSMFRQTLIGARATPDGRYALRDNMLAIHRNSKTEKRILADAAALRSSLEVDFALQLPESPELDAMLERVSQKTSEPRA
;
A
#
# COMPACT_ATOMS: atom_id res chain seq x y z
N MET A 1 48.10 -38.52 -10.06
CA MET A 1 48.39 -38.21 -8.64
C MET A 1 47.21 -37.39 -8.11
N ASN A 2 46.31 -38.08 -7.43
CA ASN A 2 45.14 -37.48 -6.76
C ASN A 2 45.50 -37.34 -5.29
N GLU A 3 45.59 -36.10 -4.79
CA GLU A 3 45.57 -35.87 -3.33
C GLU A 3 44.20 -35.46 -2.91
N ALA A 4 43.50 -36.33 -2.17
CA ALA A 4 42.26 -36.08 -1.51
C ALA A 4 42.54 -35.40 -0.17
N LEU A 5 41.97 -34.20 0.03
CA LEU A 5 41.95 -33.53 1.33
C LEU A 5 40.91 -34.21 2.23
N GLN A 6 41.36 -34.84 3.30
CA GLN A 6 40.57 -35.35 4.40
C GLN A 6 40.26 -34.19 5.35
N PHE A 7 38.97 -34.01 5.68
CA PHE A 7 38.53 -33.15 6.77
C PHE A 7 38.19 -34.02 7.99
N ASP A 8 38.89 -33.78 9.11
CA ASP A 8 38.62 -34.40 10.40
C ASP A 8 37.34 -33.86 11.02
N GLU A 9 36.43 -34.73 11.42
CA GLU A 9 35.25 -34.41 12.22
C GLU A 9 35.63 -34.24 13.70
N PRO A 10 35.17 -33.15 14.39
CA PRO A 10 35.31 -33.08 15.83
C PRO A 10 34.17 -33.84 16.53
N THR A 11 34.58 -34.78 17.37
CA THR A 11 33.72 -35.58 18.27
C THR A 11 32.93 -34.66 19.22
N GLN A 12 31.61 -34.61 19.08
CA GLN A 12 30.72 -33.93 20.04
C GLN A 12 30.32 -34.90 21.18
N THR A 13 30.74 -34.55 22.37
CA THR A 13 30.33 -35.18 23.63
C THR A 13 28.91 -34.74 23.94
N ILE A 14 27.95 -35.69 23.95
CA ILE A 14 26.56 -35.43 24.34
C ILE A 14 26.47 -35.36 25.87
N LEU A 15 26.32 -34.14 26.39
CA LEU A 15 25.89 -33.95 27.78
C LEU A 15 24.37 -33.91 27.83
N GLY A 16 23.78 -34.77 28.64
CA GLY A 16 22.34 -34.91 28.81
C GLY A 16 21.67 -33.64 29.30
N VAL A 17 20.59 -33.25 28.62
CA VAL A 17 19.70 -32.15 29.06
C VAL A 17 18.40 -32.76 29.54
N SER A 18 18.15 -32.58 30.83
CA SER A 18 16.93 -32.93 31.53
C SER A 18 15.74 -32.09 30.99
N SER A 19 14.62 -32.73 30.73
CA SER A 19 13.37 -32.08 30.32
C SER A 19 12.78 -31.24 31.44
N SER A 20 12.91 -29.92 31.35
CA SER A 20 12.08 -28.98 32.09
C SER A 20 11.21 -28.20 31.09
N HIS A 21 9.88 -28.22 31.31
CA HIS A 21 8.90 -27.48 30.58
C HIS A 21 9.23 -25.97 30.60
N ALA A 22 9.76 -25.45 29.50
CA ALA A 22 9.94 -24.01 29.30
C ALA A 22 8.81 -23.50 28.39
N SER A 23 7.91 -22.73 28.97
CA SER A 23 6.92 -21.90 28.27
C SER A 23 7.60 -21.12 27.14
N GLY A 24 7.12 -21.35 25.92
CA GLY A 24 7.66 -20.70 24.73
C GLY A 24 7.61 -19.17 24.80
N ARG A 25 8.73 -18.56 25.18
CA ARG A 25 8.94 -17.13 24.95
C ARG A 25 9.14 -16.94 23.46
N LYS A 26 8.19 -16.26 22.82
CA LYS A 26 8.37 -15.72 21.49
C LYS A 26 9.53 -14.72 21.56
N PHE A 27 10.67 -15.06 20.92
CA PHE A 27 11.78 -14.15 20.68
C PHE A 27 11.38 -13.17 19.56
N TYR A 28 10.50 -12.22 19.89
CA TYR A 28 10.34 -11.02 19.08
C TYR A 28 10.74 -9.86 20.02
N PRO A 29 11.65 -8.95 19.60
CA PRO A 29 11.86 -7.74 20.39
C PRO A 29 10.50 -7.06 20.53
N GLU A 30 10.10 -6.79 21.78
CA GLU A 30 8.99 -5.90 22.06
C GLU A 30 9.33 -4.57 21.37
N PHE A 31 8.59 -4.25 20.30
CA PHE A 31 8.63 -2.91 19.75
C PHE A 31 8.30 -1.96 20.88
N VAL A 32 9.22 -1.03 21.20
CA VAL A 32 8.89 0.14 22.01
C VAL A 32 7.67 0.74 21.32
N SER A 33 6.52 0.65 21.97
CA SER A 33 5.24 1.11 21.46
C SER A 33 5.31 2.62 21.33
N SER A 34 5.75 3.10 20.18
CA SER A 34 5.44 4.45 19.76
C SER A 34 3.91 4.51 19.70
N LYS A 35 3.33 5.39 20.49
CA LYS A 35 1.90 5.37 20.78
C LYS A 35 1.10 5.76 19.54
N PHE A 36 0.52 4.76 18.85
CA PHE A 36 -0.43 5.04 17.78
C PHE A 36 -1.70 5.68 18.35
N ASP A 37 -2.08 6.83 17.82
CA ASP A 37 -3.29 7.55 18.21
C ASP A 37 -4.46 7.12 17.32
N LEU A 38 -5.20 6.11 17.78
CA LEU A 38 -6.37 5.60 17.09
C LEU A 38 -7.47 6.67 16.95
N ASP A 39 -7.66 7.52 17.95
CA ASP A 39 -8.72 8.53 17.93
C ASP A 39 -8.45 9.58 16.86
N ALA A 40 -7.22 10.05 16.76
CA ALA A 40 -6.80 10.97 15.69
C ALA A 40 -6.94 10.32 14.30
N TYR A 41 -6.56 9.05 14.15
CA TYR A 41 -6.73 8.33 12.89
C TYR A 41 -8.21 8.19 12.50
N LEU A 42 -9.08 7.74 13.42
CA LEU A 42 -10.51 7.59 13.14
C LEU A 42 -11.17 8.92 12.80
N ALA A 43 -10.79 10.01 13.51
CA ALA A 43 -11.23 11.36 13.18
C ALA A 43 -10.77 11.78 11.77
N ARG A 44 -9.52 11.49 11.38
CA ARG A 44 -8.95 11.81 10.06
C ARG A 44 -9.72 11.14 8.92
N ILE A 45 -10.14 9.88 9.11
CA ILE A 45 -10.94 9.17 8.09
C ILE A 45 -12.45 9.40 8.23
N GLY A 46 -12.91 10.13 9.26
CA GLY A 46 -14.33 10.41 9.51
C GLY A 46 -15.11 9.19 10.02
N TYR A 47 -14.46 8.24 10.68
CA TYR A 47 -15.14 7.06 11.22
C TYR A 47 -15.68 7.29 12.62
N THR A 48 -16.99 7.06 12.81
CA THR A 48 -17.71 7.24 14.09
C THR A 48 -18.42 5.96 14.54
N GLY A 49 -18.18 4.84 13.87
CA GLY A 49 -18.84 3.55 14.15
C GLY A 49 -18.27 2.78 15.33
N SER A 50 -18.65 1.51 15.42
CA SER A 50 -18.16 0.57 16.44
C SER A 50 -16.64 0.34 16.31
N ARG A 51 -15.96 0.17 17.45
CA ARG A 51 -14.52 -0.18 17.51
C ARG A 51 -14.27 -1.68 17.70
N SER A 52 -15.31 -2.50 17.62
CA SER A 52 -15.16 -3.96 17.71
C SER A 52 -14.57 -4.53 16.42
N ALA A 53 -13.71 -5.56 16.53
CA ALA A 53 -13.06 -6.22 15.40
C ALA A 53 -14.04 -7.09 14.61
N THR A 54 -14.99 -6.47 13.93
CA THR A 54 -16.02 -7.12 13.11
C THR A 54 -15.80 -6.83 11.63
N ILE A 55 -16.45 -7.62 10.76
CA ILE A 55 -16.37 -7.37 9.31
C ILE A 55 -16.92 -5.98 8.93
N ASP A 56 -18.01 -5.55 9.55
CA ASP A 56 -18.59 -4.22 9.29
C ASP A 56 -17.62 -3.10 9.63
N THR A 57 -16.89 -3.22 10.74
CA THR A 57 -15.84 -2.26 11.12
C THR A 57 -14.71 -2.28 10.11
N LEU A 58 -14.22 -3.48 9.70
CA LEU A 58 -13.15 -3.59 8.72
C LEU A 58 -13.55 -2.97 7.37
N GLU A 59 -14.74 -3.27 6.87
CA GLU A 59 -15.25 -2.72 5.61
C GLU A 59 -15.38 -1.21 5.66
N ALA A 60 -15.89 -0.66 6.76
CA ALA A 60 -16.09 0.77 6.92
C ALA A 60 -14.76 1.55 6.97
N VAL A 61 -13.80 1.13 7.82
CA VAL A 61 -12.51 1.82 7.92
C VAL A 61 -11.67 1.64 6.64
N HIS A 62 -11.79 0.48 5.97
CA HIS A 62 -11.13 0.23 4.69
C HIS A 62 -11.64 1.15 3.57
N ALA A 63 -12.95 1.35 3.48
CA ALA A 63 -13.54 2.24 2.46
C ALA A 63 -13.22 3.73 2.72
N LEU A 64 -13.21 4.15 3.99
CA LEU A 64 -12.98 5.53 4.38
C LEU A 64 -11.51 5.95 4.24
N HIS A 65 -10.56 5.01 4.44
CA HIS A 65 -9.14 5.33 4.39
C HIS A 65 -8.70 5.95 3.05
N PRO A 66 -8.85 5.31 1.87
CA PRO A 66 -8.43 5.89 0.60
C PRO A 66 -9.28 7.09 0.15
N ALA A 67 -10.45 7.29 0.75
CA ALA A 67 -11.26 8.48 0.51
C ALA A 67 -10.75 9.70 1.28
N ALA A 68 -10.21 9.50 2.48
CA ALA A 68 -9.71 10.57 3.33
C ALA A 68 -8.19 10.78 3.21
N ILE A 69 -7.41 9.70 3.04
CA ILE A 69 -5.95 9.72 2.94
C ILE A 69 -5.57 9.24 1.54
N PRO A 70 -5.39 10.13 0.56
CA PRO A 70 -5.14 9.76 -0.83
C PRO A 70 -3.73 9.17 -1.03
N PHE A 71 -3.57 8.39 -2.10
CA PHE A 71 -2.25 8.01 -2.57
C PHE A 71 -1.55 9.22 -3.18
N GLU A 72 -0.27 9.45 -2.81
CA GLU A 72 0.59 10.45 -3.45
C GLU A 72 2.06 10.08 -3.31
N ASN A 73 2.90 10.63 -4.20
CA ASN A 73 4.34 10.40 -4.20
C ASN A 73 5.16 11.70 -4.20
N LEU A 74 4.66 12.75 -3.58
CA LEU A 74 5.36 14.05 -3.57
C LEU A 74 6.76 13.93 -2.93
N ASN A 75 6.88 13.22 -1.79
CA ASN A 75 8.17 13.09 -1.12
C ASN A 75 9.27 12.51 -2.02
N PRO A 76 9.13 11.30 -2.62
CA PRO A 76 10.18 10.78 -3.49
C PRO A 76 10.39 11.61 -4.77
N LEU A 77 9.34 12.24 -5.29
CA LEU A 77 9.45 13.12 -6.46
C LEU A 77 10.25 14.41 -6.17
N LEU A 78 10.14 14.92 -4.94
CA LEU A 78 10.90 16.07 -4.44
C LEU A 78 12.28 15.69 -3.88
N GLY A 79 12.57 14.39 -3.74
CA GLY A 79 13.80 13.92 -3.10
C GLY A 79 13.75 14.01 -1.57
N TRP A 80 12.56 14.17 -1.00
CA TRP A 80 12.37 14.19 0.44
C TRP A 80 12.30 12.76 1.01
N LEU A 81 12.68 12.61 2.27
CA LEU A 81 12.67 11.33 2.97
C LEU A 81 11.22 10.78 3.08
N VAL A 82 11.06 9.48 2.88
CA VAL A 82 9.87 8.73 3.22
C VAL A 82 10.21 7.82 4.38
N SER A 83 9.85 8.23 5.60
CA SER A 83 9.97 7.40 6.80
C SER A 83 8.78 6.44 6.90
N LEU A 84 9.05 5.20 7.33
CA LEU A 84 8.03 4.20 7.63
C LEU A 84 7.74 4.08 9.14
N ASP A 85 8.37 4.92 9.97
CA ASP A 85 8.09 5.00 11.41
C ASP A 85 6.69 5.50 11.67
N ILE A 86 5.98 4.86 12.58
CA ILE A 86 4.57 5.16 12.84
C ILE A 86 4.34 6.60 13.32
N GLU A 87 5.29 7.18 14.05
CA GLU A 87 5.21 8.58 14.48
C GLU A 87 5.27 9.53 13.28
N ALA A 88 6.21 9.29 12.36
CA ALA A 88 6.33 10.07 11.14
C ALA A 88 5.11 9.91 10.22
N LEU A 89 4.55 8.69 10.13
CA LEU A 89 3.33 8.42 9.37
C LEU A 89 2.13 9.15 9.95
N GLN A 90 1.95 9.14 11.26
CA GLN A 90 0.87 9.90 11.91
C GLN A 90 1.03 11.41 11.72
N ALA A 91 2.25 11.92 11.88
CA ALA A 91 2.53 13.33 11.66
C ALA A 91 2.21 13.76 10.21
N LYS A 92 2.57 12.95 9.22
CA LYS A 92 2.34 13.26 7.80
C LYS A 92 0.90 13.03 7.37
N LEU A 93 0.36 11.81 7.57
CA LEU A 93 -0.90 11.37 6.95
C LEU A 93 -2.13 11.76 7.79
N VAL A 94 -1.98 11.82 9.11
CA VAL A 94 -3.08 12.13 10.03
C VAL A 94 -3.09 13.62 10.36
N ALA A 95 -2.09 14.10 11.08
CA ALA A 95 -2.05 15.49 11.54
C ALA A 95 -1.77 16.48 10.40
N GLY A 96 -0.85 16.13 9.49
CA GLY A 96 -0.44 16.98 8.37
C GLY A 96 -1.40 16.99 7.18
N GLY A 97 -2.47 16.20 7.20
CA GLY A 97 -3.45 16.17 6.11
C GLY A 97 -2.88 15.75 4.75
N ARG A 98 -1.68 15.14 4.73
CA ARG A 98 -1.02 14.61 3.54
C ARG A 98 -1.55 13.23 3.18
N GLY A 99 -1.12 12.72 2.06
CA GLY A 99 -1.24 11.33 1.64
C GLY A 99 0.10 10.59 1.71
N GLY A 100 0.15 9.44 1.09
CA GLY A 100 1.36 8.64 0.98
C GLY A 100 1.20 7.50 -0.01
N TRP A 101 2.25 6.71 -0.21
CA TRP A 101 2.20 5.56 -1.10
C TRP A 101 1.94 4.24 -0.36
N CYS A 102 2.00 3.09 -1.06
CA CYS A 102 1.52 1.81 -0.55
C CYS A 102 2.06 1.41 0.83
N PHE A 103 3.36 1.62 1.10
CA PHE A 103 3.96 1.28 2.39
C PHE A 103 3.42 2.16 3.50
N GLU A 104 3.41 3.49 3.30
CA GLU A 104 2.90 4.45 4.28
C GLU A 104 1.43 4.19 4.60
N GLN A 105 0.60 3.99 3.58
CA GLN A 105 -0.84 3.74 3.71
C GLN A 105 -1.12 2.44 4.47
N ASN A 106 -0.54 1.31 4.02
CA ASN A 106 -0.84 0.02 4.61
C ASN A 106 -0.19 -0.18 5.99
N ILE A 107 0.95 0.46 6.29
CA ILE A 107 1.53 0.46 7.65
C ILE A 107 0.64 1.25 8.61
N LEU A 108 0.21 2.46 8.24
CA LEU A 108 -0.72 3.24 9.06
C LEU A 108 -2.02 2.47 9.29
N PHE A 109 -2.59 1.88 8.24
CA PHE A 109 -3.82 1.10 8.31
C PHE A 109 -3.65 -0.15 9.18
N ARG A 110 -2.52 -0.85 9.09
CA ARG A 110 -2.20 -1.98 9.97
C ARG A 110 -2.23 -1.60 11.43
N HIS A 111 -1.58 -0.48 11.82
CA HIS A 111 -1.60 -0.02 13.21
C HIS A 111 -3.01 0.33 13.69
N ALA A 112 -3.84 0.90 12.83
CA ALA A 112 -5.23 1.16 13.15
C ALA A 112 -6.03 -0.14 13.37
N LEU A 113 -5.82 -1.15 12.53
CA LEU A 113 -6.47 -2.45 12.67
C LEU A 113 -6.00 -3.18 13.92
N ASP A 114 -4.70 -3.18 14.24
CA ASP A 114 -4.17 -3.75 15.48
C ASP A 114 -4.81 -3.07 16.72
N ALA A 115 -4.91 -1.73 16.71
CA ALA A 115 -5.52 -0.96 17.80
C ALA A 115 -7.04 -1.20 17.93
N LEU A 116 -7.72 -1.59 16.84
CA LEU A 116 -9.11 -2.05 16.83
C LEU A 116 -9.26 -3.52 17.22
N GLY A 117 -8.16 -4.25 17.49
CA GLY A 117 -8.16 -5.64 17.96
C GLY A 117 -8.22 -6.69 16.85
N PHE A 118 -7.95 -6.33 15.59
CA PHE A 118 -7.83 -7.32 14.51
C PHE A 118 -6.49 -8.06 14.57
N SER A 119 -6.48 -9.31 14.11
CA SER A 119 -5.25 -10.06 13.85
C SER A 119 -4.80 -9.81 12.42
N VAL A 120 -3.63 -9.17 12.25
CA VAL A 120 -3.14 -8.71 10.95
C VAL A 120 -1.78 -9.32 10.62
N THR A 121 -1.63 -9.82 9.40
CA THR A 121 -0.34 -10.26 8.84
C THR A 121 0.06 -9.36 7.68
N ASN A 122 1.28 -8.85 7.71
CA ASN A 122 1.82 -8.05 6.62
C ASN A 122 2.25 -8.95 5.46
N LEU A 123 1.90 -8.57 4.24
CA LEU A 123 2.25 -9.29 3.01
C LEU A 123 2.90 -8.35 1.99
N ALA A 124 3.63 -8.94 1.03
CA ALA A 124 4.20 -8.19 -0.09
C ALA A 124 3.77 -8.77 -1.43
N ALA A 125 3.58 -7.86 -2.38
CA ALA A 125 3.14 -8.18 -3.74
C ALA A 125 4.10 -7.67 -4.81
N ARG A 126 4.01 -8.30 -5.98
CA ARG A 126 4.66 -7.87 -7.21
C ARG A 126 3.60 -7.29 -8.14
N VAL A 127 3.75 -6.02 -8.47
CA VAL A 127 2.81 -5.29 -9.34
C VAL A 127 2.82 -5.89 -10.75
N LEU A 128 1.63 -6.15 -11.27
CA LEU A 128 1.37 -6.63 -12.64
C LEU A 128 0.64 -5.58 -13.49
N TRP A 129 0.07 -4.58 -12.84
CA TRP A 129 -0.69 -3.51 -13.50
C TRP A 129 0.15 -2.80 -14.56
N ASN A 130 -0.36 -2.76 -15.80
CA ASN A 130 0.34 -2.20 -16.96
C ASN A 130 1.73 -2.80 -17.25
N ALA A 131 2.06 -3.98 -16.70
CA ALA A 131 3.27 -4.67 -17.08
C ALA A 131 3.15 -5.20 -18.51
N PRO A 132 4.12 -4.93 -19.41
CA PRO A 132 4.10 -5.51 -20.73
C PRO A 132 4.10 -7.04 -20.69
N ALA A 133 3.44 -7.68 -21.67
CA ALA A 133 3.49 -9.13 -21.82
C ALA A 133 4.97 -9.60 -21.88
N ASN A 134 5.29 -10.70 -21.22
CA ASN A 134 6.64 -11.28 -21.15
C ASN A 134 7.69 -10.42 -20.38
N THR A 135 7.27 -9.42 -19.62
CA THR A 135 8.19 -8.70 -18.73
C THR A 135 8.67 -9.63 -17.60
N PRO A 136 9.97 -9.66 -17.29
CA PRO A 136 10.46 -10.37 -16.11
C PRO A 136 9.74 -9.92 -14.84
N THR A 137 9.50 -10.86 -13.96
CA THR A 137 8.82 -10.58 -12.69
C THR A 137 9.53 -9.48 -11.90
N GLY A 138 8.84 -8.39 -11.62
CA GLY A 138 9.33 -7.26 -10.83
C GLY A 138 9.61 -7.61 -9.35
N ALA A 139 10.20 -6.66 -8.62
CA ALA A 139 10.43 -6.80 -7.18
C ALA A 139 9.11 -6.86 -6.38
N ARG A 140 9.17 -7.31 -5.12
CA ARG A 140 8.08 -7.16 -4.15
C ARG A 140 8.03 -5.69 -3.72
N SER A 141 7.37 -4.85 -4.52
CA SER A 141 7.35 -3.39 -4.39
C SER A 141 6.02 -2.82 -3.90
N HIS A 142 5.11 -3.69 -3.48
CA HIS A 142 3.80 -3.29 -2.96
C HIS A 142 3.50 -4.05 -1.66
N MET A 143 2.89 -3.35 -0.70
CA MET A 143 2.45 -3.91 0.58
C MET A 143 0.94 -4.08 0.57
N LEU A 144 0.45 -5.18 1.15
CA LEU A 144 -0.96 -5.44 1.45
C LEU A 144 -1.05 -6.18 2.78
N LEU A 145 -2.26 -6.38 3.27
CA LEU A 145 -2.52 -6.99 4.56
C LEU A 145 -3.42 -8.22 4.43
N LEU A 146 -3.17 -9.23 5.25
CA LEU A 146 -4.10 -10.32 5.52
C LEU A 146 -4.70 -10.09 6.91
N VAL A 147 -6.02 -9.94 6.98
CA VAL A 147 -6.76 -9.64 8.21
C VAL A 147 -7.65 -10.82 8.57
N ASN A 148 -7.53 -11.34 9.79
CA ASN A 148 -8.43 -12.40 10.27
C ASN A 148 -9.60 -11.77 11.02
N VAL A 149 -10.84 -12.11 10.61
CA VAL A 149 -12.06 -11.69 11.28
C VAL A 149 -12.83 -12.94 11.68
N ALA A 150 -12.86 -13.23 12.96
CA ALA A 150 -13.56 -14.41 13.53
C ALA A 150 -13.22 -15.73 12.81
N GLY A 151 -11.93 -15.95 12.48
CA GLY A 151 -11.44 -17.15 11.80
C GLY A 151 -11.51 -17.09 10.27
N THR A 152 -12.11 -16.06 9.68
CA THR A 152 -12.18 -15.86 8.23
C THR A 152 -11.08 -14.88 7.77
N PRO A 153 -10.20 -15.28 6.82
CA PRO A 153 -9.16 -14.41 6.30
C PRO A 153 -9.67 -13.47 5.20
N TYR A 154 -9.23 -12.21 5.24
CA TYR A 154 -9.53 -11.18 4.26
C TYR A 154 -8.24 -10.52 3.76
N VAL A 155 -8.16 -10.26 2.46
CA VAL A 155 -7.16 -9.37 1.87
C VAL A 155 -7.64 -7.94 2.00
N ALA A 156 -6.81 -7.08 2.60
CA ALA A 156 -7.05 -5.65 2.76
C ALA A 156 -5.87 -4.87 2.16
N ASP A 157 -6.16 -3.85 1.37
CA ASP A 157 -5.17 -3.01 0.71
C ASP A 157 -5.76 -1.62 0.44
N VAL A 158 -5.26 -0.65 1.16
CA VAL A 158 -5.67 0.76 1.04
C VAL A 158 -4.66 1.62 0.28
N GLY A 159 -3.60 0.98 -0.29
CA GLY A 159 -2.43 1.68 -0.81
C GLY A 159 -2.09 1.43 -2.28
N PHE A 160 -2.93 0.78 -3.09
CA PHE A 160 -2.59 0.48 -4.49
C PHE A 160 -2.67 1.68 -5.45
N GLY A 161 -3.19 2.80 -5.00
CA GLY A 161 -3.34 3.98 -5.85
C GLY A 161 -4.63 3.95 -6.68
N GLY A 162 -4.56 4.19 -8.00
CA GLY A 162 -5.75 4.41 -8.85
C GLY A 162 -6.78 3.28 -8.83
N ASN A 163 -6.34 2.04 -8.70
CA ASN A 163 -7.21 0.85 -8.65
C ASN A 163 -7.22 0.21 -7.25
N VAL A 164 -7.10 1.03 -6.20
CA VAL A 164 -7.12 0.56 -4.82
C VAL A 164 -8.41 -0.20 -4.51
N LEU A 165 -8.31 -1.26 -3.70
CA LEU A 165 -9.48 -1.91 -3.14
C LEU A 165 -10.31 -0.91 -2.33
N THR A 166 -11.62 -0.89 -2.53
CA THR A 166 -12.55 -0.07 -1.74
C THR A 166 -13.43 -0.91 -0.79
N ARG A 167 -13.10 -2.20 -0.70
CA ARG A 167 -13.64 -3.16 0.26
C ARG A 167 -12.62 -4.28 0.47
N PRO A 168 -12.42 -4.81 1.69
CA PRO A 168 -11.59 -5.99 1.89
C PRO A 168 -12.20 -7.19 1.16
N LEU A 169 -11.37 -8.05 0.60
CA LEU A 169 -11.82 -9.25 -0.11
C LEU A 169 -11.62 -10.47 0.77
N ARG A 170 -12.65 -11.30 0.88
CA ARG A 170 -12.50 -12.63 1.46
C ARG A 170 -11.44 -13.41 0.69
N LEU A 171 -10.52 -14.08 1.39
CA LEU A 171 -9.49 -14.92 0.74
C LEU A 171 -10.14 -16.19 0.17
N GLU A 172 -10.97 -16.00 -0.85
CA GLU A 172 -11.74 -17.05 -1.52
C GLU A 172 -11.46 -16.98 -3.02
N PRO A 173 -10.79 -18.03 -3.59
CA PRO A 173 -10.42 -18.04 -5.00
C PRO A 173 -11.61 -18.14 -5.93
N HIS A 174 -11.44 -17.63 -7.16
CA HIS A 174 -12.36 -17.72 -8.30
C HIS A 174 -13.68 -16.97 -8.14
N ILE A 175 -14.00 -16.43 -6.97
CA ILE A 175 -15.25 -15.72 -6.75
C ILE A 175 -15.08 -14.25 -7.06
N ALA A 176 -15.95 -13.72 -7.93
CA ALA A 176 -16.05 -12.28 -8.16
C ALA A 176 -16.73 -11.63 -6.95
N GLN A 177 -16.02 -10.77 -6.25
CA GLN A 177 -16.49 -10.09 -5.06
C GLN A 177 -16.79 -8.63 -5.40
N PRO A 178 -18.03 -8.16 -5.16
CA PRO A 178 -18.40 -6.79 -5.44
C PRO A 178 -17.71 -5.82 -4.47
N THR A 179 -17.30 -4.68 -4.99
CA THR A 179 -16.87 -3.53 -4.19
C THR A 179 -17.75 -2.32 -4.56
N PRO A 180 -17.69 -1.22 -3.81
CA PRO A 180 -18.41 0.01 -4.19
C PRO A 180 -18.09 0.52 -5.61
N HIS A 181 -16.94 0.11 -6.17
CA HIS A 181 -16.53 0.48 -7.53
C HIS A 181 -16.56 -0.73 -8.47
N GLU A 182 -15.40 -1.28 -8.80
CA GLU A 182 -15.29 -2.45 -9.67
C GLU A 182 -15.22 -3.74 -8.87
N PRO A 183 -15.82 -4.84 -9.37
CA PRO A 183 -15.64 -6.14 -8.74
C PRO A 183 -14.18 -6.62 -8.86
N HIS A 184 -13.73 -7.35 -7.84
CA HIS A 184 -12.41 -7.96 -7.79
C HIS A 184 -12.52 -9.47 -7.59
N ARG A 185 -11.45 -10.19 -7.94
CA ARG A 185 -11.34 -11.64 -7.66
C ARG A 185 -9.89 -12.04 -7.36
N LEU A 186 -9.74 -13.16 -6.71
CA LEU A 186 -8.46 -13.82 -6.47
C LEU A 186 -8.35 -15.06 -7.35
N LEU A 187 -7.25 -15.19 -8.10
CA LEU A 187 -6.94 -16.41 -8.82
C LEU A 187 -5.73 -17.08 -8.17
N PRO A 188 -5.78 -18.41 -7.90
CA PRO A 188 -4.63 -19.14 -7.40
C PRO A 188 -3.49 -19.11 -8.42
N LEU A 189 -2.26 -18.98 -7.92
CA LEU A 189 -1.04 -19.06 -8.72
C LEU A 189 0.05 -19.71 -7.87
N ASP A 190 0.50 -20.91 -8.23
CA ASP A 190 1.54 -21.67 -7.51
C ASP A 190 1.34 -21.66 -5.98
N ASN A 191 2.17 -20.89 -5.25
CA ASN A 191 2.14 -20.72 -3.80
C ASN A 191 1.42 -19.43 -3.33
N GLY A 192 0.56 -18.84 -4.16
CA GLY A 192 -0.07 -17.55 -3.85
C GLY A 192 -1.29 -17.25 -4.70
N PHE A 193 -1.52 -15.96 -4.94
CA PHE A 193 -2.69 -15.46 -5.62
C PHE A 193 -2.34 -14.30 -6.58
N VAL A 194 -3.13 -14.15 -7.62
CA VAL A 194 -3.23 -12.93 -8.42
C VAL A 194 -4.53 -12.22 -8.02
N LEU A 195 -4.42 -10.94 -7.66
CA LEU A 195 -5.57 -10.07 -7.55
C LEU A 195 -5.87 -9.47 -8.91
N GLU A 196 -7.12 -9.62 -9.34
CA GLU A 196 -7.66 -9.00 -10.55
C GLU A 196 -8.86 -8.12 -10.24
N PHE A 197 -9.07 -7.09 -11.06
CA PHE A 197 -10.29 -6.29 -11.05
C PHE A 197 -10.95 -6.31 -12.42
N SER A 198 -12.26 -6.06 -12.48
CA SER A 198 -13.00 -6.01 -13.73
C SER A 198 -13.12 -4.56 -14.22
N ALA A 199 -12.45 -4.25 -15.33
CA ALA A 199 -12.54 -2.95 -15.99
C ALA A 199 -13.31 -3.08 -17.32
N GLY A 200 -14.51 -2.49 -17.39
CA GLY A 200 -15.33 -2.59 -18.61
C GLY A 200 -15.74 -4.00 -18.99
N GLY A 201 -15.85 -4.92 -18.03
CA GLY A 201 -16.18 -6.33 -18.24
C GLY A 201 -14.97 -7.24 -18.48
N GLU A 202 -13.78 -6.68 -18.60
CA GLU A 202 -12.53 -7.43 -18.73
C GLU A 202 -11.80 -7.56 -17.41
N TRP A 203 -11.30 -8.75 -17.08
CA TRP A 203 -10.46 -8.98 -15.91
C TRP A 203 -9.02 -8.59 -16.20
N LYS A 204 -8.46 -7.71 -15.36
CA LYS A 204 -7.09 -7.20 -15.48
C LYS A 204 -6.31 -7.44 -14.19
N PRO A 205 -5.09 -8.02 -14.28
CA PRO A 205 -4.29 -8.27 -13.09
C PRO A 205 -3.74 -6.97 -12.50
N LEU A 206 -3.83 -6.84 -11.18
CA LEU A 206 -3.23 -5.75 -10.43
C LEU A 206 -1.86 -6.14 -9.88
N TYR A 207 -1.81 -7.23 -9.13
CA TYR A 207 -0.57 -7.77 -8.55
C TYR A 207 -0.70 -9.24 -8.18
N ARG A 208 0.44 -9.88 -7.96
CA ARG A 208 0.52 -11.22 -7.39
C ARG A 208 1.21 -11.19 -6.04
N PHE A 209 0.77 -12.04 -5.10
CA PHE A 209 1.30 -12.11 -3.74
C PHE A 209 1.27 -13.54 -3.20
N THR A 210 2.04 -13.79 -2.15
CA THR A 210 2.01 -15.02 -1.37
C THR A 210 1.50 -14.72 0.04
N LEU A 211 1.17 -15.75 0.81
CA LEU A 211 0.78 -15.61 2.21
C LEU A 211 1.98 -15.63 3.18
N GLU A 212 3.20 -15.56 2.65
CA GLU A 212 4.43 -15.44 3.42
C GLU A 212 4.47 -14.12 4.18
N PRO A 213 4.54 -14.14 5.52
CA PRO A 213 4.61 -12.92 6.32
C PRO A 213 5.86 -12.11 5.98
N GLN A 214 5.69 -10.79 5.96
CA GLN A 214 6.77 -9.83 5.74
C GLN A 214 7.01 -9.01 7.01
N PHE A 215 8.24 -8.53 7.17
CA PHE A 215 8.70 -7.79 8.34
C PHE A 215 9.04 -6.34 7.97
N PRO A 216 9.11 -5.42 8.95
CA PRO A 216 9.44 -4.01 8.68
C PRO A 216 10.71 -3.83 7.85
N ALA A 217 11.77 -4.61 8.12
CA ALA A 217 13.04 -4.56 7.37
C ALA A 217 12.87 -4.85 5.87
N ASP A 218 11.93 -5.72 5.47
CA ASP A 218 11.66 -6.04 4.07
C ASP A 218 11.09 -4.82 3.33
N TYR A 219 10.23 -4.06 4.01
CA TYR A 219 9.65 -2.83 3.46
C TYR A 219 10.65 -1.69 3.40
N GLU A 220 11.54 -1.56 4.40
CA GLU A 220 12.60 -0.55 4.40
C GLU A 220 13.50 -0.67 3.16
N VAL A 221 13.93 -1.88 2.81
CA VAL A 221 14.74 -2.13 1.61
C VAL A 221 13.98 -1.73 0.34
N SER A 222 12.71 -2.14 0.22
CA SER A 222 11.88 -1.81 -0.94
C SER A 222 11.57 -0.31 -1.02
N ASN A 223 11.25 0.31 0.11
CA ASN A 223 11.00 1.74 0.24
C ASN A 223 12.23 2.55 -0.18
N TRP A 224 13.40 2.18 0.32
CA TRP A 224 14.65 2.84 -0.05
C TRP A 224 14.91 2.77 -1.55
N TYR A 225 14.74 1.59 -2.17
CA TYR A 225 14.89 1.42 -3.61
C TYR A 225 13.94 2.33 -4.41
N LEU A 226 12.66 2.34 -4.04
CA LEU A 226 11.65 3.15 -4.73
C LEU A 226 11.88 4.65 -4.55
N CYS A 227 12.40 5.09 -3.39
CA CYS A 227 12.75 6.48 -3.13
C CYS A 227 13.99 6.95 -3.89
N HIS A 228 15.00 6.08 -4.09
CA HIS A 228 16.34 6.53 -4.48
C HIS A 228 16.80 6.01 -5.84
N HIS A 229 16.30 4.85 -6.30
CA HIS A 229 16.77 4.28 -7.54
C HIS A 229 16.43 5.17 -8.76
N PRO A 230 17.38 5.51 -9.65
CA PRO A 230 17.14 6.43 -10.78
C PRO A 230 16.02 5.99 -11.73
N ARG A 231 15.78 4.67 -11.86
CA ARG A 231 14.70 4.12 -12.70
C ARG A 231 13.35 4.01 -11.97
N SER A 232 13.26 4.47 -10.71
CA SER A 232 11.97 4.48 -10.02
C SER A 232 11.03 5.49 -10.68
N MET A 233 9.86 5.01 -11.09
CA MET A 233 8.82 5.86 -11.67
C MET A 233 8.33 6.94 -10.68
N PHE A 234 8.40 6.65 -9.38
CA PHE A 234 7.98 7.57 -8.33
C PHE A 234 8.90 8.79 -8.16
N ARG A 235 10.10 8.75 -8.74
CA ARG A 235 11.03 9.89 -8.82
C ARG A 235 10.87 10.71 -10.10
N GLN A 236 10.11 10.21 -11.07
CA GLN A 236 10.04 10.80 -12.41
C GLN A 236 8.64 11.30 -12.76
N THR A 237 7.62 10.72 -12.15
CA THR A 237 6.20 10.94 -12.49
C THR A 237 5.43 11.33 -11.25
N LEU A 238 4.68 12.42 -11.31
CA LEU A 238 3.70 12.76 -10.27
C LEU A 238 2.52 11.79 -10.36
N ILE A 239 2.21 11.15 -9.26
CA ILE A 239 1.09 10.21 -9.16
C ILE A 239 0.24 10.60 -7.96
N GLY A 240 -1.05 10.80 -8.20
CA GLY A 240 -2.07 10.97 -7.18
C GLY A 240 -3.23 10.00 -7.43
N ALA A 241 -3.83 9.49 -6.37
CA ALA A 241 -5.05 8.71 -6.48
C ALA A 241 -5.93 8.84 -5.23
N ARG A 242 -7.23 8.91 -5.44
CA ARG A 242 -8.23 8.98 -4.37
C ARG A 242 -9.47 8.21 -4.79
N ALA A 243 -10.00 7.36 -3.91
CA ALA A 243 -11.25 6.65 -4.14
C ALA A 243 -12.30 7.16 -3.14
N THR A 244 -13.33 7.82 -3.64
CA THR A 244 -14.46 8.33 -2.86
C THR A 244 -15.72 7.55 -3.20
N PRO A 245 -16.80 7.60 -2.40
CA PRO A 245 -18.06 6.96 -2.77
C PRO A 245 -18.59 7.36 -4.16
N ASP A 246 -18.28 8.58 -4.62
CA ASP A 246 -18.77 9.13 -5.90
C ASP A 246 -17.89 8.73 -7.09
N GLY A 247 -16.69 8.20 -6.88
CA GLY A 247 -15.80 7.81 -7.96
C GLY A 247 -14.33 7.76 -7.59
N ARG A 248 -13.50 7.55 -8.61
CA ARG A 248 -12.05 7.48 -8.50
C ARG A 248 -11.41 8.65 -9.22
N TYR A 249 -10.44 9.25 -8.57
CA TYR A 249 -9.57 10.29 -9.12
C TYR A 249 -8.17 9.72 -9.30
N ALA A 250 -7.60 9.89 -10.46
CA ALA A 250 -6.23 9.47 -10.76
C ALA A 250 -5.49 10.61 -11.47
N LEU A 251 -4.35 11.01 -10.89
CA LEU A 251 -3.45 12.00 -11.46
C LEU A 251 -2.17 11.29 -11.92
N ARG A 252 -1.78 11.57 -13.14
CA ARG A 252 -0.46 11.20 -13.66
C ARG A 252 0.16 12.42 -14.35
N ASP A 253 1.22 12.94 -13.76
CA ASP A 253 1.79 14.24 -14.15
C ASP A 253 0.70 15.32 -14.18
N ASN A 254 0.42 15.94 -15.31
CA ASN A 254 -0.62 16.96 -15.44
C ASN A 254 -1.96 16.43 -16.03
N MET A 255 -2.10 15.10 -16.16
CA MET A 255 -3.35 14.50 -16.62
C MET A 255 -4.17 14.00 -15.43
N LEU A 256 -5.31 14.61 -15.18
CA LEU A 256 -6.33 14.16 -14.23
C LEU A 256 -7.37 13.30 -14.96
N ALA A 257 -7.62 12.11 -14.46
CA ALA A 257 -8.72 11.23 -14.86
C ALA A 257 -9.71 11.08 -13.71
N ILE A 258 -11.00 11.27 -14.00
CA ILE A 258 -12.09 11.11 -13.04
C ILE A 258 -13.02 10.02 -13.57
N HIS A 259 -13.15 8.93 -12.80
CA HIS A 259 -14.00 7.79 -13.14
C HIS A 259 -15.25 7.83 -12.27
N ARG A 260 -16.41 8.03 -12.87
CA ARG A 260 -17.72 8.05 -12.19
C ARG A 260 -18.77 7.37 -13.06
N ASN A 261 -19.61 6.53 -12.46
CA ASN A 261 -20.75 5.89 -13.15
C ASN A 261 -20.33 5.23 -14.49
N SER A 262 -19.23 4.46 -14.48
CA SER A 262 -18.66 3.79 -15.66
C SER A 262 -18.20 4.73 -16.78
N LYS A 263 -18.08 6.03 -16.52
CA LYS A 263 -17.55 7.04 -17.44
C LYS A 263 -16.23 7.57 -16.93
N THR A 264 -15.33 7.87 -17.86
CA THR A 264 -14.03 8.48 -17.55
C THR A 264 -13.99 9.85 -18.22
N GLU A 265 -13.80 10.87 -17.41
CA GLU A 265 -13.43 12.21 -17.86
C GLU A 265 -11.94 12.40 -17.70
N LYS A 266 -11.27 12.97 -18.72
CA LYS A 266 -9.85 13.31 -18.66
C LYS A 266 -9.68 14.81 -18.85
N ARG A 267 -8.81 15.42 -18.03
CA ARG A 267 -8.49 16.86 -18.09
C ARG A 267 -6.98 17.02 -18.04
N ILE A 268 -6.44 17.92 -18.85
CA ILE A 268 -5.07 18.41 -18.74
C ILE A 268 -5.08 19.62 -17.80
N LEU A 269 -4.29 19.55 -16.75
CA LEU A 269 -4.08 20.68 -15.82
C LEU A 269 -3.00 21.56 -16.43
N ALA A 270 -3.41 22.74 -16.89
CA ALA A 270 -2.63 23.55 -17.82
C ALA A 270 -1.39 24.20 -17.21
N ASP A 271 -1.39 24.45 -15.91
CA ASP A 271 -0.32 25.16 -15.20
C ASP A 271 -0.16 24.66 -13.75
N ALA A 272 0.83 25.20 -13.05
CA ALA A 272 1.12 24.82 -11.66
C ALA A 272 -0.03 25.17 -10.71
N ALA A 273 -0.77 26.25 -10.97
CA ALA A 273 -1.90 26.64 -10.13
C ALA A 273 -3.06 25.64 -10.25
N ALA A 274 -3.35 25.16 -11.46
CA ALA A 274 -4.33 24.12 -11.72
C ALA A 274 -3.93 22.77 -11.06
N LEU A 275 -2.64 22.40 -11.14
CA LEU A 275 -2.11 21.22 -10.46
C LEU A 275 -2.23 21.32 -8.94
N ARG A 276 -1.83 22.46 -8.35
CA ARG A 276 -1.96 22.70 -6.91
C ARG A 276 -3.42 22.62 -6.48
N SER A 277 -4.30 23.33 -7.17
CA SER A 277 -5.74 23.32 -6.88
C SER A 277 -6.35 21.91 -6.96
N SER A 278 -5.96 21.11 -7.96
CA SER A 278 -6.42 19.73 -8.07
C SER A 278 -5.90 18.87 -6.89
N LEU A 279 -4.63 18.96 -6.53
CA LEU A 279 -4.09 18.24 -5.38
C LEU A 279 -4.77 18.62 -4.07
N GLU A 280 -5.12 19.88 -3.88
CA GLU A 280 -5.79 20.37 -2.67
C GLU A 280 -7.29 20.03 -2.65
N VAL A 281 -8.00 20.17 -3.78
CA VAL A 281 -9.45 20.02 -3.86
C VAL A 281 -9.86 18.59 -4.22
N ASP A 282 -9.38 18.07 -5.38
CA ASP A 282 -9.78 16.75 -5.86
C ASP A 282 -9.18 15.63 -5.00
N PHE A 283 -7.91 15.81 -4.60
CA PHE A 283 -7.21 14.84 -3.75
C PHE A 283 -7.28 15.18 -2.25
N ALA A 284 -7.83 16.32 -1.85
CA ALA A 284 -7.97 16.75 -0.46
C ALA A 284 -6.64 16.71 0.34
N LEU A 285 -5.53 17.08 -0.30
CA LEU A 285 -4.22 17.17 0.32
C LEU A 285 -4.00 18.54 0.95
N GLN A 286 -3.39 18.57 2.12
CA GLN A 286 -2.80 19.79 2.67
C GLN A 286 -1.35 19.87 2.17
N LEU A 287 -1.11 20.72 1.19
CA LEU A 287 0.22 20.86 0.60
C LEU A 287 1.11 21.77 1.45
N PRO A 288 2.38 21.41 1.65
CA PRO A 288 3.31 22.30 2.33
C PRO A 288 3.63 23.53 1.44
N GLU A 289 3.91 24.65 2.08
CA GLU A 289 4.53 25.78 1.39
C GLU A 289 6.03 25.49 1.22
N SER A 290 6.48 25.33 -0.02
CA SER A 290 7.87 24.98 -0.34
C SER A 290 8.22 25.41 -1.75
N PRO A 291 9.34 26.16 -1.92
CA PRO A 291 9.82 26.52 -3.26
C PRO A 291 10.13 25.32 -4.15
N GLU A 292 10.56 24.18 -3.55
CA GLU A 292 10.83 22.94 -4.28
C GLU A 292 9.54 22.34 -4.84
N LEU A 293 8.45 22.40 -4.07
CA LEU A 293 7.12 21.95 -4.52
C LEU A 293 6.64 22.85 -5.67
N ASP A 294 6.74 24.16 -5.54
CA ASP A 294 6.33 25.09 -6.59
C ASP A 294 7.10 24.86 -7.89
N ALA A 295 8.42 24.74 -7.81
CA ALA A 295 9.27 24.44 -8.96
C ALA A 295 8.96 23.06 -9.58
N MET A 296 8.58 22.08 -8.78
CA MET A 296 8.16 20.78 -9.26
C MET A 296 6.82 20.85 -10.00
N LEU A 297 5.84 21.57 -9.46
CA LEU A 297 4.53 21.76 -10.10
C LEU A 297 4.66 22.47 -11.44
N GLU A 298 5.50 23.53 -11.52
CA GLU A 298 5.82 24.20 -12.79
C GLU A 298 6.40 23.24 -13.82
N ARG A 299 7.41 22.45 -13.43
CA ARG A 299 8.03 21.46 -14.33
C ARG A 299 7.06 20.38 -14.78
N VAL A 300 6.16 19.92 -13.90
CA VAL A 300 5.18 18.86 -14.20
C VAL A 300 4.07 19.39 -15.11
N SER A 301 3.61 20.63 -14.93
CA SER A 301 2.57 21.23 -15.77
C SER A 301 2.99 21.33 -17.25
N GLN A 302 4.29 21.46 -17.51
CA GLN A 302 4.85 21.56 -18.86
C GLN A 302 5.06 20.21 -19.56
N LYS A 303 4.84 19.08 -18.85
CA LYS A 303 4.95 17.76 -19.46
C LYS A 303 3.86 17.55 -20.51
N THR A 304 4.25 17.19 -21.72
CA THR A 304 3.33 16.70 -22.76
C THR A 304 2.87 15.29 -22.35
N SER A 305 1.70 15.21 -21.75
CA SER A 305 1.10 13.92 -21.41
C SER A 305 0.53 13.29 -22.69
N GLU A 306 1.30 12.44 -23.34
CA GLU A 306 0.70 11.56 -24.36
C GLU A 306 -0.23 10.56 -23.67
N PRO A 307 -1.49 10.45 -24.12
CA PRO A 307 -2.37 9.42 -23.61
C PRO A 307 -1.81 8.07 -24.07
N ARG A 308 -1.17 7.31 -23.18
CA ARG A 308 -0.91 5.90 -23.47
C ARG A 308 -2.26 5.21 -23.58
N ALA A 309 -2.49 4.61 -24.76
CA ALA A 309 -3.66 3.82 -25.11
C ALA A 309 -3.87 2.64 -24.16
#